data_230ced082d1ae3db895b2394c22f3ec3
#
_entry.id   230ced082d1ae3db895b2394c22f3ec3
#
_cell.length_a   1.000
_cell.length_b   1.000
_cell.length_c   1.000
_cell.angle_alpha   90.00
_cell.angle_beta   90.00
_cell.angle_gamma   90.00
#
_symmetry.space_group_name_H-M   'P 1'
#
loop_
_entity.id
_entity.type
_entity.pdbx_description
1 polymer ?
#
loop_
_entity_poly.entity_id
_entity_poly.type
_entity_poly.pdbx_seq_one_letter_code
_entity_poly.pdbx_strand_id
1 'polypeptide(L)'
;MDAIAIWNYSNYRKDLDEGAGYHFNSNQSRLHSALNIGDSIWLVTRVVVRGRNEYRLAARLIIRAKTINSPSYKYGSYRVWGDVTASSYFHIEKTREHDVFELLRLLEMESGTLVGKNRSNIFQSMQTIRNISRKSSNLLESFSNQLPLETRAIQVLDESKLEKAFAANDAGQLNLILNENPVGYSVSTKSEIKQSFERNRKLVKSLHELYNGRCQVTGHDSPLLYGVPTAEAHHVVYRSRGGADEMENLVLVSPNLHTAIHAVNATFDYSSLAFVFPNGRVEPLVLNTHLEKRVA
;
A
#
# COMPACT_ATOMS: atom_id res chain seq x y z
N MET A 1 12.35 0.23 16.90
CA MET A 1 11.53 -0.85 17.50
C MET A 1 11.08 -1.78 16.38
N ASP A 2 10.86 -3.07 16.67
CA ASP A 2 10.47 -4.03 15.66
C ASP A 2 9.22 -4.78 16.12
N ALA A 3 8.32 -5.02 15.18
CA ALA A 3 7.12 -5.81 15.44
C ALA A 3 7.01 -7.00 14.48
N ILE A 4 6.16 -7.95 14.84
CA ILE A 4 5.81 -9.11 14.01
C ILE A 4 4.29 -9.26 13.93
N ALA A 5 3.80 -9.65 12.76
CA ALA A 5 2.39 -9.94 12.53
C ALA A 5 2.20 -11.06 11.52
N ILE A 6 1.02 -11.70 11.57
CA ILE A 6 0.62 -12.64 10.53
C ILE A 6 -0.03 -11.90 9.38
N TRP A 7 0.31 -12.26 8.17
CA TRP A 7 -0.30 -11.76 6.94
C TRP A 7 -1.02 -12.90 6.24
N ASN A 8 -2.25 -12.66 5.81
CA ASN A 8 -2.98 -13.68 5.08
C ASN A 8 -2.31 -13.92 3.72
N TYR A 9 -2.02 -15.17 3.39
CA TYR A 9 -1.34 -15.55 2.15
C TYR A 9 -2.09 -15.08 0.89
N SER A 10 -3.42 -15.10 0.91
CA SER A 10 -4.22 -14.60 -0.22
C SER A 10 -4.04 -13.09 -0.44
N ASN A 11 -3.91 -12.30 0.65
CA ASN A 11 -3.66 -10.86 0.54
C ASN A 11 -2.24 -10.58 0.04
N TYR A 12 -1.25 -11.32 0.55
CA TYR A 12 0.12 -11.24 0.04
C TYR A 12 0.17 -11.53 -1.47
N ARG A 13 -0.48 -12.62 -1.93
CA ARG A 13 -0.55 -12.97 -3.35
C ARG A 13 -1.24 -11.90 -4.18
N LYS A 14 -2.35 -11.38 -3.69
CA LYS A 14 -3.08 -10.29 -4.34
C LYS A 14 -2.20 -9.06 -4.51
N ASP A 15 -1.49 -8.64 -3.45
CA ASP A 15 -0.60 -7.49 -3.50
C ASP A 15 0.54 -7.68 -4.52
N LEU A 16 1.06 -8.91 -4.66
CA LEU A 16 2.04 -9.23 -5.70
C LEU A 16 1.44 -9.17 -7.11
N ASP A 17 0.27 -9.76 -7.29
CA ASP A 17 -0.40 -9.83 -8.59
C ASP A 17 -0.86 -8.44 -9.07
N GLU A 18 -1.18 -7.55 -8.14
CA GLU A 18 -1.57 -6.16 -8.40
C GLU A 18 -0.38 -5.17 -8.40
N GLY A 19 0.83 -5.63 -8.07
CA GLY A 19 1.99 -4.76 -7.89
C GLY A 19 1.84 -3.76 -6.74
N ALA A 20 0.99 -4.10 -5.75
CA ALA A 20 0.56 -3.23 -4.66
C ALA A 20 1.44 -3.35 -3.40
N GLY A 21 2.69 -3.73 -3.54
CA GLY A 21 3.60 -3.99 -2.43
C GLY A 21 3.88 -2.80 -1.50
N TYR A 22 4.65 -3.07 -0.47
CA TYR A 22 5.17 -2.10 0.51
C TYR A 22 4.11 -1.45 1.40
N HIS A 23 3.02 -2.16 1.69
CA HIS A 23 2.07 -1.77 2.72
C HIS A 23 1.55 -2.97 3.51
N PHE A 24 1.00 -2.71 4.68
CA PHE A 24 0.30 -3.71 5.47
C PHE A 24 -0.92 -3.07 6.14
N ASN A 25 -2.03 -3.79 6.15
CA ASN A 25 -3.32 -3.32 6.68
C ASN A 25 -3.78 -4.19 7.85
N SER A 26 -4.43 -3.58 8.82
CA SER A 26 -5.03 -4.27 9.96
C SER A 26 -6.24 -3.49 10.50
N ASN A 27 -7.18 -4.21 11.11
CA ASN A 27 -8.24 -3.57 11.92
C ASN A 27 -7.78 -3.23 13.33
N GLN A 28 -6.56 -3.61 13.71
CA GLN A 28 -6.03 -3.35 15.05
C GLN A 28 -5.36 -1.98 15.10
N SER A 29 -5.83 -1.10 15.98
CA SER A 29 -5.20 0.19 16.26
C SER A 29 -3.74 0.05 16.72
N ARG A 30 -3.40 -1.12 17.27
CA ARG A 30 -2.05 -1.46 17.66
C ARG A 30 -1.03 -1.36 16.50
N LEU A 31 -1.47 -1.49 15.23
CA LEU A 31 -0.60 -1.25 14.07
C LEU A 31 0.00 0.16 14.09
N HIS A 32 -0.78 1.14 14.55
CA HIS A 32 -0.32 2.53 14.66
C HIS A 32 0.31 2.86 16.01
N SER A 33 -0.20 2.28 17.11
CA SER A 33 0.30 2.61 18.46
C SER A 33 1.60 1.88 18.83
N ALA A 34 1.87 0.71 18.22
CA ALA A 34 3.07 -0.08 18.50
C ALA A 34 4.27 0.24 17.60
N LEU A 35 4.09 1.05 16.56
CA LEU A 35 5.11 1.34 15.55
C LEU A 35 5.24 2.83 15.32
N ASN A 36 6.47 3.31 15.18
CA ASN A 36 6.81 4.68 14.77
C ASN A 36 7.39 4.69 13.35
N ILE A 37 7.51 5.88 12.78
CA ILE A 37 8.26 6.07 11.54
C ILE A 37 9.70 5.63 11.78
N GLY A 38 10.27 4.83 10.87
CA GLY A 38 11.60 4.24 11.00
C GLY A 38 11.65 2.88 11.70
N ASP A 39 10.60 2.49 12.42
CA ASP A 39 10.48 1.14 12.98
C ASP A 39 10.24 0.10 11.87
N SER A 40 10.42 -1.19 12.18
CA SER A 40 10.13 -2.25 11.21
C SER A 40 8.99 -3.16 11.66
N ILE A 41 8.27 -3.71 10.67
CA ILE A 41 7.34 -4.80 10.89
C ILE A 41 7.71 -6.00 10.02
N TRP A 42 7.86 -7.15 10.66
CA TRP A 42 8.08 -8.45 10.04
C TRP A 42 6.74 -9.13 9.79
N LEU A 43 6.49 -9.50 8.54
CA LEU A 43 5.24 -10.11 8.13
C LEU A 43 5.47 -11.58 7.82
N VAL A 44 4.76 -12.44 8.54
CA VAL A 44 4.81 -13.89 8.40
C VAL A 44 3.50 -14.36 7.80
N THR A 45 3.56 -15.26 6.86
CA THR A 45 2.36 -15.89 6.28
C THR A 45 2.33 -17.38 6.53
N ARG A 46 1.12 -17.94 6.51
CA ARG A 46 0.89 -19.38 6.63
C ARG A 46 0.50 -19.94 5.25
N VAL A 47 1.19 -20.96 4.82
CA VAL A 47 0.92 -21.71 3.60
C VAL A 47 0.59 -23.16 3.93
N VAL A 48 -0.18 -23.82 3.08
CA VAL A 48 -0.46 -25.26 3.21
C VAL A 48 0.41 -26.01 2.19
N VAL A 49 1.34 -26.82 2.70
CA VAL A 49 2.22 -27.66 1.87
C VAL A 49 1.95 -29.12 2.21
N ARG A 50 1.48 -29.89 1.23
CA ARG A 50 1.15 -31.34 1.40
C ARG A 50 0.26 -31.61 2.61
N GLY A 51 -0.77 -30.76 2.82
CA GLY A 51 -1.72 -30.86 3.91
C GLY A 51 -1.20 -30.38 5.29
N ARG A 52 -0.01 -29.83 5.38
CA ARG A 52 0.55 -29.29 6.62
C ARG A 52 0.65 -27.76 6.57
N ASN A 53 0.36 -27.12 7.69
CA ASN A 53 0.60 -25.69 7.86
C ASN A 53 2.11 -25.45 8.02
N GLU A 54 2.66 -24.65 7.11
CA GLU A 54 4.02 -24.15 7.18
C GLU A 54 4.01 -22.63 7.22
N TYR A 55 5.06 -22.02 7.73
CA TYR A 55 5.19 -20.58 7.89
C TYR A 55 6.30 -20.05 6.97
N ARG A 56 6.06 -18.88 6.40
CA ARG A 56 7.03 -18.19 5.52
C ARG A 56 7.18 -16.75 5.97
N LEU A 57 8.40 -16.25 5.93
CA LEU A 57 8.64 -14.82 6.03
C LEU A 57 8.24 -14.18 4.71
N ALA A 58 7.23 -13.30 4.75
CA ALA A 58 6.67 -12.69 3.55
C ALA A 58 7.30 -11.34 3.23
N ALA A 59 7.52 -10.50 4.26
CA ALA A 59 8.09 -9.18 4.08
C ALA A 59 8.72 -8.64 5.36
N ARG A 60 9.63 -7.69 5.21
CA ARG A 60 10.04 -6.72 6.22
C ARG A 60 9.72 -5.33 5.69
N LEU A 61 8.88 -4.57 6.39
CA LEU A 61 8.59 -3.19 6.03
C LEU A 61 9.27 -2.26 7.03
N ILE A 62 10.06 -1.33 6.54
CA ILE A 62 10.55 -0.17 7.30
C ILE A 62 9.50 0.91 7.19
N ILE A 63 8.89 1.30 8.29
CA ILE A 63 7.72 2.18 8.29
C ILE A 63 8.09 3.59 7.87
N ARG A 64 7.48 4.06 6.78
CA ARG A 64 7.63 5.41 6.24
C ARG A 64 6.46 6.32 6.58
N ALA A 65 5.25 5.77 6.58
CA ALA A 65 4.03 6.51 6.90
C ALA A 65 2.98 5.60 7.52
N LYS A 66 2.06 6.19 8.26
CA LYS A 66 0.87 5.55 8.85
C LYS A 66 -0.35 6.33 8.41
N THR A 67 -1.35 5.64 7.86
CA THR A 67 -2.58 6.27 7.35
C THR A 67 -3.79 5.45 7.72
N ILE A 68 -4.94 6.10 7.73
CA ILE A 68 -6.25 5.46 7.88
C ILE A 68 -6.84 5.25 6.49
N ASN A 69 -7.35 4.05 6.25
CA ASN A 69 -7.97 3.68 4.98
C ASN A 69 -9.38 4.26 4.85
N SER A 70 -9.88 4.33 3.62
CA SER A 70 -11.28 4.65 3.32
C SER A 70 -12.26 3.83 4.17
N PRO A 71 -13.42 4.36 4.55
CA PRO A 71 -14.48 3.59 5.22
C PRO A 71 -14.91 2.34 4.45
N SER A 72 -14.90 2.38 3.13
CA SER A 72 -15.25 1.25 2.25
C SER A 72 -14.15 0.17 2.16
N TYR A 73 -12.92 0.46 2.63
CA TYR A 73 -11.81 -0.47 2.48
C TYR A 73 -11.92 -1.68 3.42
N LYS A 74 -12.10 -2.87 2.83
CA LYS A 74 -12.44 -4.11 3.57
C LYS A 74 -11.26 -4.81 4.25
N TYR A 75 -10.01 -4.46 3.90
CA TYR A 75 -8.82 -5.18 4.39
C TYR A 75 -8.21 -4.59 5.66
N GLY A 76 -8.86 -3.63 6.30
CA GLY A 76 -8.47 -3.05 7.57
C GLY A 76 -8.46 -1.53 7.59
N SER A 77 -8.73 -0.97 8.76
CA SER A 77 -8.84 0.49 8.96
C SER A 77 -7.48 1.17 8.97
N TYR A 78 -6.50 0.51 9.59
CA TYR A 78 -5.15 1.04 9.80
C TYR A 78 -4.21 0.52 8.74
N ARG A 79 -3.37 1.39 8.20
CA ARG A 79 -2.36 1.04 7.20
C ARG A 79 -1.00 1.59 7.61
N VAL A 80 0.03 0.80 7.41
CA VAL A 80 1.42 1.26 7.41
C VAL A 80 2.00 1.13 6.01
N TRP A 81 2.81 2.11 5.63
CA TRP A 81 3.53 2.15 4.38
C TRP A 81 5.01 1.91 4.64
N GLY A 82 5.58 0.96 3.93
CA GLY A 82 7.01 0.70 3.94
C GLY A 82 7.77 1.63 3.01
N ASP A 83 8.98 1.96 3.38
CA ASP A 83 9.94 2.57 2.48
C ASP A 83 10.33 1.56 1.40
N VAL A 84 10.23 1.94 0.12
CA VAL A 84 10.44 1.03 -1.02
C VAL A 84 11.90 0.59 -1.15
N THR A 85 12.84 1.45 -0.72
CA THR A 85 14.28 1.18 -0.83
C THR A 85 14.84 0.41 0.35
N ALA A 86 14.22 0.56 1.54
CA ALA A 86 14.67 -0.06 2.79
C ALA A 86 13.87 -1.31 3.18
N SER A 87 12.69 -1.50 2.59
CA SER A 87 11.83 -2.66 2.86
C SER A 87 12.13 -3.81 1.89
N SER A 88 11.77 -5.03 2.27
CA SER A 88 11.99 -6.23 1.47
C SER A 88 10.74 -7.10 1.44
N TYR A 89 10.45 -7.65 0.28
CA TYR A 89 9.52 -8.75 0.10
C TYR A 89 10.32 -10.00 -0.25
N PHE A 90 9.91 -11.13 0.29
CA PHE A 90 10.60 -12.40 0.11
C PHE A 90 9.78 -13.33 -0.77
N HIS A 91 10.45 -13.98 -1.70
CA HIS A 91 9.80 -14.95 -2.57
C HIS A 91 9.31 -16.16 -1.76
N ILE A 92 8.02 -16.43 -1.83
CA ILE A 92 7.40 -17.54 -1.11
C ILE A 92 7.26 -18.74 -2.03
N GLU A 93 8.21 -19.64 -1.94
CA GLU A 93 8.12 -20.95 -2.60
C GLU A 93 7.52 -21.99 -1.64
N LYS A 94 6.95 -23.03 -2.24
CA LYS A 94 6.41 -24.18 -1.49
C LYS A 94 7.51 -25.19 -1.14
N THR A 95 8.76 -24.75 -1.02
CA THR A 95 9.89 -25.59 -0.60
C THR A 95 9.97 -25.63 0.92
N ARG A 96 10.30 -26.80 1.48
CA ARG A 96 10.38 -26.96 2.95
C ARG A 96 11.52 -26.18 3.58
N GLU A 97 12.54 -25.86 2.84
CA GLU A 97 13.74 -25.15 3.30
C GLU A 97 13.44 -23.75 3.83
N HIS A 98 12.31 -23.16 3.40
CA HIS A 98 11.89 -21.84 3.84
C HIS A 98 10.82 -21.85 4.94
N ASP A 99 10.53 -22.99 5.60
CA ASP A 99 9.64 -23.03 6.75
C ASP A 99 10.31 -22.38 7.96
N VAL A 100 9.80 -21.25 8.38
CA VAL A 100 10.32 -20.47 9.52
C VAL A 100 9.76 -20.91 10.88
N PHE A 101 9.09 -22.06 10.96
CA PHE A 101 8.45 -22.49 12.20
C PHE A 101 9.44 -22.57 13.38
N GLU A 102 10.59 -23.20 13.20
CA GLU A 102 11.57 -23.36 14.28
C GLU A 102 12.18 -22.00 14.67
N LEU A 103 12.38 -21.10 13.69
CA LEU A 103 12.82 -19.74 13.96
C LEU A 103 11.78 -18.98 14.81
N LEU A 104 10.49 -19.07 14.45
CA LEU A 104 9.40 -18.41 15.20
C LEU A 104 9.30 -18.87 16.66
N ARG A 105 9.65 -20.11 16.95
CA ARG A 105 9.70 -20.65 18.32
C ARG A 105 10.79 -20.02 19.18
N LEU A 106 11.85 -19.55 18.57
CA LEU A 106 12.98 -18.90 19.26
C LEU A 106 12.76 -17.41 19.49
N LEU A 107 11.72 -16.83 18.87
CA LEU A 107 11.47 -15.40 19.00
C LEU A 107 10.88 -15.06 20.35
N GLU A 108 11.47 -14.06 20.97
CA GLU A 108 11.04 -13.44 22.22
C GLU A 108 10.39 -12.10 21.92
N MET A 109 9.26 -11.83 22.56
CA MET A 109 8.65 -10.51 22.59
C MET A 109 9.44 -9.60 23.53
N GLU A 110 9.22 -8.28 23.46
CA GLU A 110 9.82 -7.34 24.43
C GLU A 110 9.47 -7.69 25.90
N SER A 111 8.32 -8.33 26.11
CA SER A 111 7.92 -8.83 27.43
C SER A 111 8.71 -10.06 27.94
N GLY A 112 9.65 -10.58 27.13
CA GLY A 112 10.37 -11.83 27.44
C GLY A 112 9.57 -13.10 27.15
N THR A 113 8.32 -12.99 26.66
CA THR A 113 7.46 -14.13 26.33
C THR A 113 7.79 -14.67 24.93
N LEU A 114 7.88 -15.98 24.76
CA LEU A 114 8.09 -16.62 23.47
C LEU A 114 6.86 -16.45 22.57
N VAL A 115 7.08 -16.30 21.26
CA VAL A 115 6.02 -16.14 20.23
C VAL A 115 5.09 -17.37 20.18
N GLY A 116 5.62 -18.56 20.42
CA GLY A 116 4.77 -19.74 20.51
C GLY A 116 5.56 -21.02 20.71
N LYS A 117 4.97 -21.99 21.42
CA LYS A 117 5.61 -23.25 21.74
C LYS A 117 5.36 -24.36 20.70
N ASN A 118 4.25 -24.31 19.97
CA ASN A 118 3.88 -25.31 18.98
C ASN A 118 3.21 -24.67 17.74
N ARG A 119 3.05 -25.43 16.64
CA ARG A 119 2.53 -24.92 15.37
C ARG A 119 1.12 -24.32 15.46
N SER A 120 0.24 -24.88 16.29
CA SER A 120 -1.13 -24.37 16.45
C SER A 120 -1.16 -23.02 17.16
N ASN A 121 -0.28 -22.81 18.11
CA ASN A 121 -0.26 -21.58 18.93
C ASN A 121 0.46 -20.41 18.24
N ILE A 122 1.42 -20.69 17.35
CA ILE A 122 2.16 -19.63 16.64
C ILE A 122 1.23 -18.72 15.85
N PHE A 123 0.32 -19.29 15.07
CA PHE A 123 -0.63 -18.48 14.30
C PHE A 123 -1.45 -17.56 15.21
N GLN A 124 -2.00 -18.12 16.28
CA GLN A 124 -2.82 -17.35 17.24
C GLN A 124 -2.02 -16.24 17.93
N SER A 125 -0.79 -16.52 18.31
CA SER A 125 0.05 -15.53 18.99
C SER A 125 0.43 -14.34 18.11
N MET A 126 0.50 -14.52 16.79
CA MET A 126 0.81 -13.48 15.82
C MET A 126 -0.42 -12.84 15.18
N GLN A 127 -1.65 -13.28 15.50
CA GLN A 127 -2.87 -12.59 15.05
C GLN A 127 -2.94 -11.16 15.59
N THR A 128 -2.37 -10.91 16.76
CA THR A 128 -2.17 -9.57 17.30
C THR A 128 -0.75 -9.12 16.99
N ILE A 129 -0.61 -7.89 16.54
CA ILE A 129 0.70 -7.25 16.30
C ILE A 129 1.48 -7.23 17.61
N ARG A 130 2.70 -7.76 17.59
CA ARG A 130 3.55 -7.92 18.77
C ARG A 130 4.90 -7.27 18.56
N ASN A 131 5.34 -6.50 19.54
CA ASN A 131 6.70 -6.00 19.59
C ASN A 131 7.63 -7.15 19.98
N ILE A 132 8.71 -7.30 19.24
CA ILE A 132 9.72 -8.34 19.44
C ILE A 132 11.01 -7.74 20.00
N SER A 133 11.75 -8.55 20.74
CA SER A 133 13.05 -8.15 21.27
C SER A 133 14.05 -7.88 20.14
N ARG A 134 15.06 -7.05 20.40
CA ARG A 134 16.14 -6.80 19.43
C ARG A 134 16.87 -8.08 19.03
N LYS A 135 17.04 -9.01 19.95
CA LYS A 135 17.61 -10.34 19.68
C LYS A 135 16.79 -11.09 18.63
N SER A 136 15.46 -11.07 18.77
CA SER A 136 14.54 -11.69 17.82
C SER A 136 14.55 -11.03 16.46
N SER A 137 14.63 -9.70 16.42
CA SER A 137 14.78 -8.96 15.14
C SER A 137 16.08 -9.34 14.42
N ASN A 138 17.20 -9.42 15.14
CA ASN A 138 18.48 -9.83 14.55
C ASN A 138 18.44 -11.27 14.02
N LEU A 139 17.73 -12.18 14.67
CA LEU A 139 17.53 -13.55 14.16
C LEU A 139 16.74 -13.56 12.85
N LEU A 140 15.65 -12.79 12.78
CA LEU A 140 14.85 -12.65 11.56
C LEU A 140 15.66 -12.01 10.44
N GLU A 141 16.45 -10.99 10.73
CA GLU A 141 17.32 -10.33 9.76
C GLU A 141 18.38 -11.28 9.22
N SER A 142 19.09 -12.00 10.10
CA SER A 142 20.08 -13.00 9.69
C SER A 142 19.49 -14.09 8.80
N PHE A 143 18.28 -14.56 9.12
CA PHE A 143 17.57 -15.54 8.30
C PHE A 143 17.13 -14.94 6.96
N SER A 144 16.59 -13.73 6.97
CA SER A 144 16.07 -13.07 5.78
C SER A 144 17.13 -12.81 4.70
N ASN A 145 18.39 -12.63 5.10
CA ASN A 145 19.51 -12.44 4.17
C ASN A 145 19.76 -13.66 3.28
N GLN A 146 19.22 -14.82 3.61
CA GLN A 146 19.33 -16.05 2.84
C GLN A 146 18.14 -16.28 1.91
N LEU A 147 17.08 -15.46 2.03
CA LEU A 147 15.86 -15.61 1.26
C LEU A 147 15.96 -14.87 -0.08
N PRO A 148 15.47 -15.46 -1.17
CA PRO A 148 15.36 -14.76 -2.43
C PRO A 148 14.32 -13.64 -2.33
N LEU A 149 14.64 -12.49 -2.92
CA LEU A 149 13.76 -11.34 -2.94
C LEU A 149 12.63 -11.53 -3.96
N GLU A 150 11.45 -11.08 -3.61
CA GLU A 150 10.30 -11.03 -4.51
C GLU A 150 10.27 -9.69 -5.24
N THR A 151 10.67 -9.70 -6.49
CA THR A 151 10.79 -8.49 -7.31
C THR A 151 9.46 -7.98 -7.87
N ARG A 152 8.42 -8.82 -7.92
CA ARG A 152 7.09 -8.42 -8.43
C ARG A 152 6.39 -7.38 -7.55
N ALA A 153 6.75 -7.30 -6.27
CA ALA A 153 6.23 -6.27 -5.37
C ALA A 153 6.72 -4.85 -5.72
N ILE A 154 7.73 -4.73 -6.57
CA ILE A 154 8.39 -3.47 -6.96
C ILE A 154 7.97 -3.04 -8.37
N GLN A 155 6.77 -3.32 -8.78
CA GLN A 155 6.36 -2.85 -10.10
C GLN A 155 6.02 -1.36 -10.00
N VAL A 156 7.04 -0.55 -10.16
CA VAL A 156 6.90 0.89 -10.34
C VAL A 156 6.41 1.13 -11.77
N LEU A 157 5.09 1.02 -11.97
CA LEU A 157 4.51 1.79 -13.04
C LEU A 157 4.69 3.25 -12.72
N ASP A 158 4.97 3.98 -13.76
CA ASP A 158 4.87 5.41 -13.73
C ASP A 158 3.39 5.80 -13.66
N GLU A 159 2.84 5.78 -12.43
CA GLU A 159 1.44 6.11 -12.16
C GLU A 159 1.09 7.49 -12.73
N SER A 160 2.06 8.43 -12.71
CA SER A 160 1.88 9.75 -13.32
C SER A 160 1.64 9.67 -14.84
N LYS A 161 2.36 8.78 -15.55
CA LYS A 161 2.08 8.55 -16.98
C LYS A 161 0.73 7.89 -17.20
N LEU A 162 0.37 6.94 -16.32
CA LEU A 162 -0.91 6.27 -16.40
C LEU A 162 -2.06 7.26 -16.20
N GLU A 163 -2.03 8.09 -15.18
CA GLU A 163 -3.03 9.12 -14.91
C GLU A 163 -3.12 10.15 -16.03
N LYS A 164 -1.99 10.56 -16.61
CA LYS A 164 -1.96 11.45 -17.78
C LYS A 164 -2.61 10.81 -19.01
N ALA A 165 -2.34 9.53 -19.27
CA ALA A 165 -2.99 8.81 -20.35
C ALA A 165 -4.51 8.70 -20.14
N PHE A 166 -4.96 8.50 -18.90
CA PHE A 166 -6.38 8.52 -18.53
C PHE A 166 -6.99 9.90 -18.72
N ALA A 167 -6.36 10.96 -18.23
CA ALA A 167 -6.83 12.33 -18.34
C ALA A 167 -6.92 12.79 -19.81
N ALA A 168 -5.92 12.45 -20.62
CA ALA A 168 -5.88 12.75 -22.05
C ALA A 168 -6.79 11.84 -22.89
N ASN A 169 -7.39 10.80 -22.32
CA ASN A 169 -8.13 9.76 -23.04
C ASN A 169 -7.29 9.14 -24.18
N ASP A 170 -6.00 8.94 -23.94
CA ASP A 170 -5.05 8.41 -24.91
C ASP A 170 -4.87 6.89 -24.77
N ALA A 171 -5.70 6.14 -25.48
CA ALA A 171 -5.63 4.68 -25.50
C ALA A 171 -4.31 4.14 -26.10
N GLY A 172 -3.68 4.90 -26.99
CA GLY A 172 -2.38 4.55 -27.57
C GLY A 172 -1.28 4.61 -26.51
N GLN A 173 -1.20 5.73 -25.80
CA GLN A 173 -0.25 5.90 -24.68
C GLN A 173 -0.49 4.89 -23.57
N LEU A 174 -1.77 4.62 -23.23
CA LEU A 174 -2.11 3.58 -22.25
C LEU A 174 -1.57 2.21 -22.65
N ASN A 175 -1.75 1.81 -23.93
CA ASN A 175 -1.23 0.53 -24.42
C ASN A 175 0.30 0.47 -24.40
N LEU A 176 0.99 1.57 -24.70
CA LEU A 176 2.45 1.65 -24.60
C LEU A 176 2.90 1.43 -23.15
N ILE A 177 2.35 2.17 -22.18
CA ILE A 177 2.68 2.05 -20.75
C ILE A 177 2.46 0.60 -20.25
N LEU A 178 1.35 -0.02 -20.61
CA LEU A 178 1.04 -1.39 -20.20
C LEU A 178 1.93 -2.45 -20.86
N ASN A 179 2.57 -2.15 -21.97
CA ASN A 179 3.43 -3.06 -22.71
C ASN A 179 4.93 -2.85 -22.43
N GLU A 180 5.34 -1.64 -22.04
CA GLU A 180 6.73 -1.33 -21.66
C GLU A 180 7.21 -2.14 -20.42
N ASN A 181 6.28 -2.59 -19.57
CA ASN A 181 6.58 -3.44 -18.42
C ASN A 181 5.89 -4.82 -18.54
N PRO A 182 6.39 -5.73 -19.37
CA PRO A 182 5.77 -7.05 -19.57
C PRO A 182 5.77 -7.95 -18.33
N VAL A 183 6.65 -7.67 -17.36
CA VAL A 183 6.75 -8.43 -16.09
C VAL A 183 5.81 -7.87 -15.02
N GLY A 184 5.28 -6.67 -15.24
CA GLY A 184 4.60 -5.83 -14.25
C GLY A 184 3.14 -6.14 -13.99
N TYR A 185 2.40 -6.67 -14.95
CA TYR A 185 0.96 -6.92 -14.79
C TYR A 185 0.59 -8.34 -15.18
N SER A 186 -0.28 -8.94 -14.36
CA SER A 186 -1.03 -10.10 -14.83
C SER A 186 -1.92 -9.69 -16.03
N VAL A 187 -2.24 -10.64 -16.89
CA VAL A 187 -3.14 -10.41 -18.04
C VAL A 187 -4.50 -9.86 -17.56
N SER A 188 -4.97 -10.31 -16.37
CA SER A 188 -6.18 -9.81 -15.72
C SER A 188 -6.07 -8.34 -15.34
N THR A 189 -4.99 -7.90 -14.72
CA THR A 189 -4.80 -6.50 -14.30
C THR A 189 -4.73 -5.56 -15.52
N LYS A 190 -4.05 -5.97 -16.61
CA LYS A 190 -4.05 -5.20 -17.86
C LYS A 190 -5.44 -5.06 -18.47
N SER A 191 -6.24 -6.14 -18.44
CA SER A 191 -7.62 -6.13 -18.93
C SER A 191 -8.50 -5.22 -18.09
N GLU A 192 -8.39 -5.28 -16.76
CA GLU A 192 -9.14 -4.44 -15.84
C GLU A 192 -8.81 -2.95 -16.02
N ILE A 193 -7.53 -2.59 -16.16
CA ILE A 193 -7.11 -1.21 -16.43
C ILE A 193 -7.70 -0.71 -17.74
N LYS A 194 -7.70 -1.52 -18.79
CA LYS A 194 -8.31 -1.13 -20.09
C LYS A 194 -9.81 -0.95 -20.00
N GLN A 195 -10.53 -1.82 -19.28
CA GLN A 195 -11.98 -1.70 -19.08
C GLN A 195 -12.35 -0.48 -18.23
N SER A 196 -11.49 -0.09 -17.30
CA SER A 196 -11.71 1.06 -16.43
C SER A 196 -11.47 2.40 -17.13
N PHE A 197 -10.76 2.40 -18.25
CA PHE A 197 -10.39 3.62 -18.97
C PHE A 197 -11.59 4.51 -19.35
N GLU A 198 -12.66 3.93 -19.92
CA GLU A 198 -13.86 4.68 -20.26
C GLU A 198 -14.67 5.15 -19.03
N ARG A 199 -14.67 4.33 -17.96
CA ARG A 199 -15.35 4.69 -16.71
C ARG A 199 -14.66 5.85 -16.02
N ASN A 200 -13.33 5.83 -15.97
CA ASN A 200 -12.53 6.86 -15.35
C ASN A 200 -12.81 8.24 -15.94
N ARG A 201 -12.94 8.35 -17.26
CA ARG A 201 -13.28 9.61 -17.94
C ARG A 201 -14.57 10.25 -17.42
N LYS A 202 -15.60 9.45 -17.15
CA LYS A 202 -16.88 9.96 -16.60
C LYS A 202 -16.68 10.44 -15.17
N LEU A 203 -15.95 9.68 -14.36
CA LEU A 203 -15.63 10.04 -12.98
C LEU A 203 -14.81 11.33 -12.90
N VAL A 204 -13.76 11.45 -13.70
CA VAL A 204 -12.94 12.67 -13.77
C VAL A 204 -13.78 13.88 -14.17
N LYS A 205 -14.67 13.73 -15.16
CA LYS A 205 -15.58 14.79 -15.55
C LYS A 205 -16.51 15.19 -14.40
N SER A 206 -17.14 14.23 -13.76
CA SER A 206 -18.02 14.47 -12.59
C SER A 206 -17.28 15.13 -11.43
N LEU A 207 -16.02 14.74 -11.20
CA LEU A 207 -15.17 15.36 -10.18
C LEU A 207 -14.87 16.83 -10.51
N HIS A 208 -14.54 17.15 -11.77
CA HIS A 208 -14.36 18.53 -12.23
C HIS A 208 -15.64 19.36 -12.09
N GLU A 209 -16.80 18.79 -12.44
CA GLU A 209 -18.10 19.45 -12.25
C GLU A 209 -18.38 19.74 -10.76
N LEU A 210 -18.12 18.75 -9.88
CA LEU A 210 -18.37 18.87 -8.45
C LEU A 210 -17.56 19.99 -7.78
N TYR A 211 -16.33 20.21 -8.22
CA TYR A 211 -15.42 21.22 -7.65
C TYR A 211 -15.19 22.43 -8.54
N ASN A 212 -15.93 22.55 -9.64
CA ASN A 212 -15.75 23.59 -10.65
C ASN A 212 -14.29 23.71 -11.15
N GLY A 213 -13.60 22.58 -11.30
CA GLY A 213 -12.20 22.53 -11.76
C GLY A 213 -11.16 23.07 -10.78
N ARG A 214 -11.52 23.30 -9.49
CA ARG A 214 -10.61 23.82 -8.47
C ARG A 214 -9.79 22.72 -7.81
N CYS A 215 -8.58 23.06 -7.42
CA CYS A 215 -7.74 22.17 -6.60
C CYS A 215 -8.35 21.98 -5.21
N GLN A 216 -8.60 20.73 -4.78
CA GLN A 216 -9.18 20.42 -3.49
C GLN A 216 -8.23 20.70 -2.31
N VAL A 217 -6.92 20.62 -2.51
CA VAL A 217 -5.93 20.84 -1.47
C VAL A 217 -5.65 22.33 -1.25
N THR A 218 -5.45 23.10 -2.33
CA THR A 218 -5.06 24.51 -2.22
C THR A 218 -6.23 25.47 -2.36
N GLY A 219 -7.39 25.01 -2.83
CA GLY A 219 -8.52 25.85 -3.19
C GLY A 219 -8.28 26.68 -4.47
N HIS A 220 -7.15 26.52 -5.14
CA HIS A 220 -6.80 27.30 -6.33
C HIS A 220 -7.85 27.16 -7.43
N ASP A 221 -8.39 28.31 -7.85
CA ASP A 221 -9.47 28.44 -8.84
C ASP A 221 -8.90 28.87 -10.17
N SER A 222 -8.35 27.92 -10.91
CA SER A 222 -7.79 28.20 -12.24
C SER A 222 -8.83 28.60 -13.29
N PRO A 223 -10.07 28.06 -13.28
CA PRO A 223 -11.13 28.55 -14.17
C PRO A 223 -11.43 30.04 -13.99
N LEU A 224 -11.49 30.51 -12.73
CA LEU A 224 -11.71 31.94 -12.44
C LEU A 224 -10.52 32.80 -12.87
N LEU A 225 -9.30 32.31 -12.65
CA LEU A 225 -8.08 33.10 -12.92
C LEU A 225 -7.66 33.08 -14.37
N TYR A 226 -7.83 31.96 -15.07
CA TYR A 226 -7.25 31.71 -16.39
C TYR A 226 -8.31 31.32 -17.43
N GLY A 227 -9.57 31.18 -17.07
CA GLY A 227 -10.65 30.73 -17.94
C GLY A 227 -10.63 29.23 -18.31
N VAL A 228 -9.68 28.44 -17.71
CA VAL A 228 -9.54 27.01 -17.99
C VAL A 228 -9.22 26.24 -16.70
N PRO A 229 -9.76 25.01 -16.52
CA PRO A 229 -9.39 24.16 -15.40
C PRO A 229 -7.98 23.60 -15.62
N THR A 230 -7.11 23.76 -14.64
CA THR A 230 -5.75 23.20 -14.64
C THR A 230 -5.56 22.11 -13.58
N ALA A 231 -6.52 21.91 -12.67
CA ALA A 231 -6.44 20.84 -11.70
C ALA A 231 -6.50 19.46 -12.40
N GLU A 232 -5.76 18.52 -11.89
CA GLU A 232 -5.64 17.16 -12.41
C GLU A 232 -6.26 16.18 -11.43
N ALA A 233 -6.96 15.16 -11.94
CA ALA A 233 -7.50 14.09 -11.10
C ALA A 233 -6.37 13.14 -10.71
N HIS A 234 -6.29 12.85 -9.41
CA HIS A 234 -5.28 11.98 -8.83
C HIS A 234 -5.95 10.85 -8.05
N HIS A 235 -5.47 9.61 -8.22
CA HIS A 235 -5.93 8.48 -7.43
C HIS A 235 -5.28 8.46 -6.06
N VAL A 236 -6.07 8.54 -5.02
CA VAL A 236 -5.62 8.48 -3.62
C VAL A 236 -4.89 7.17 -3.32
N VAL A 237 -5.45 6.06 -3.79
CA VAL A 237 -4.76 4.77 -3.90
C VAL A 237 -4.51 4.53 -5.38
N TYR A 238 -3.25 4.42 -5.75
CA TYR A 238 -2.84 4.28 -7.15
C TYR A 238 -3.50 3.07 -7.83
N ARG A 239 -3.86 3.24 -9.09
CA ARG A 239 -4.44 2.17 -9.92
C ARG A 239 -3.49 0.97 -10.04
N SER A 240 -2.21 1.22 -10.16
CA SER A 240 -1.17 0.22 -10.16
C SER A 240 -1.08 -0.57 -8.84
N ARG A 241 -1.70 -0.06 -7.79
CA ARG A 241 -1.73 -0.67 -6.45
C ARG A 241 -3.12 -1.14 -6.03
N GLY A 242 -3.97 -1.45 -6.99
CA GLY A 242 -5.32 -1.96 -6.75
C GLY A 242 -6.33 -0.88 -6.31
N GLY A 243 -6.05 0.39 -6.57
CA GLY A 243 -7.00 1.48 -6.34
C GLY A 243 -8.21 1.35 -7.27
N ALA A 244 -9.42 1.48 -6.71
CA ALA A 244 -10.66 1.40 -7.46
C ALA A 244 -10.91 2.67 -8.29
N ASP A 245 -11.59 2.52 -9.43
CA ASP A 245 -12.16 3.65 -10.19
C ASP A 245 -13.52 4.00 -9.59
N GLU A 246 -13.48 4.79 -8.54
CA GLU A 246 -14.64 5.30 -7.83
C GLU A 246 -14.34 6.72 -7.30
N MET A 247 -15.40 7.51 -7.09
CA MET A 247 -15.24 8.91 -6.65
C MET A 247 -14.46 9.01 -5.34
N GLU A 248 -14.67 8.06 -4.43
CA GLU A 248 -14.02 7.98 -3.12
C GLU A 248 -12.51 7.74 -3.19
N ASN A 249 -11.99 7.43 -4.38
CA ASN A 249 -10.56 7.24 -4.61
C ASN A 249 -9.93 8.33 -5.48
N LEU A 250 -10.66 9.41 -5.77
CA LEU A 250 -10.19 10.50 -6.64
C LEU A 250 -10.17 11.84 -5.89
N VAL A 251 -9.18 12.67 -6.20
CA VAL A 251 -9.09 14.07 -5.75
C VAL A 251 -8.56 14.96 -6.88
N LEU A 252 -9.03 16.21 -6.95
CA LEU A 252 -8.46 17.22 -7.85
C LEU A 252 -7.30 17.94 -7.16
N VAL A 253 -6.13 17.90 -7.76
CA VAL A 253 -4.93 18.57 -7.27
C VAL A 253 -4.31 19.47 -8.33
N SER A 254 -3.61 20.53 -7.92
CA SER A 254 -2.86 21.36 -8.88
C SER A 254 -1.71 20.55 -9.51
N PRO A 255 -1.28 20.89 -10.75
CA PRO A 255 -0.21 20.15 -11.43
C PRO A 255 1.09 20.05 -10.64
N ASN A 256 1.48 21.13 -9.94
CA ASN A 256 2.67 21.14 -9.10
C ASN A 256 2.55 20.15 -7.93
N LEU A 257 1.39 20.15 -7.25
CA LEU A 257 1.14 19.23 -6.14
C LEU A 257 1.04 17.80 -6.64
N HIS A 258 0.40 17.55 -7.78
CA HIS A 258 0.32 16.24 -8.44
C HIS A 258 1.72 15.68 -8.69
N THR A 259 2.58 16.50 -9.30
CA THR A 259 3.99 16.15 -9.52
C THR A 259 4.72 15.83 -8.21
N ALA A 260 4.52 16.64 -7.16
CA ALA A 260 5.16 16.41 -5.86
C ALA A 260 4.67 15.12 -5.19
N ILE A 261 3.36 14.84 -5.24
CA ILE A 261 2.77 13.60 -4.68
C ILE A 261 3.43 12.38 -5.33
N HIS A 262 3.53 12.36 -6.66
CA HIS A 262 4.15 11.25 -7.38
C HIS A 262 5.65 11.13 -7.13
N ALA A 263 6.38 12.25 -7.13
CA ALA A 263 7.83 12.26 -6.98
C ALA A 263 8.31 11.63 -5.65
N VAL A 264 7.55 11.84 -4.57
CA VAL A 264 7.88 11.31 -3.25
C VAL A 264 6.94 10.22 -2.78
N ASN A 265 5.99 9.82 -3.63
CA ASN A 265 4.97 8.83 -3.33
C ASN A 265 4.26 9.17 -2.00
N ALA A 266 3.74 10.41 -1.89
CA ALA A 266 3.00 10.87 -0.71
C ALA A 266 1.74 10.03 -0.52
N THR A 267 1.39 9.75 0.72
CA THR A 267 0.25 8.89 1.07
C THR A 267 -0.93 9.72 1.53
N PHE A 268 -2.15 9.24 1.33
CA PHE A 268 -3.36 9.91 1.80
C PHE A 268 -3.90 9.27 3.08
N ASP A 269 -4.26 10.10 4.04
CA ASP A 269 -4.83 9.67 5.30
C ASP A 269 -6.31 10.09 5.39
N TYR A 270 -7.22 9.13 5.42
CA TYR A 270 -8.66 9.39 5.49
C TYR A 270 -9.15 9.88 6.86
N SER A 271 -8.34 9.78 7.92
CA SER A 271 -8.72 10.36 9.22
C SER A 271 -8.59 11.87 9.23
N SER A 272 -7.58 12.40 8.56
CA SER A 272 -7.34 13.84 8.41
C SER A 272 -7.81 14.39 7.06
N LEU A 273 -8.14 13.55 6.10
CA LEU A 273 -8.36 13.88 4.69
C LEU A 273 -7.21 14.72 4.14
N ALA A 274 -5.99 14.20 4.25
CA ALA A 274 -4.77 14.93 3.93
C ALA A 274 -3.73 14.04 3.24
N PHE A 275 -2.92 14.62 2.37
CA PHE A 275 -1.68 14.00 1.91
C PHE A 275 -0.59 14.15 2.97
N VAL A 276 0.10 13.05 3.26
CA VAL A 276 1.21 12.98 4.21
C VAL A 276 2.50 12.75 3.42
N PHE A 277 3.40 13.73 3.47
CA PHE A 277 4.68 13.70 2.77
C PHE A 277 5.78 13.11 3.66
N PRO A 278 6.81 12.44 3.07
CA PRO A 278 7.89 11.83 3.86
C PRO A 278 8.69 12.80 4.74
N ASN A 279 8.72 14.09 4.40
CA ASN A 279 9.36 15.14 5.18
C ASN A 279 8.53 15.64 6.37
N GLY A 280 7.38 15.01 6.64
CA GLY A 280 6.46 15.36 7.71
C GLY A 280 5.43 16.45 7.35
N ARG A 281 5.49 17.00 6.13
CA ARG A 281 4.47 17.96 5.68
C ARG A 281 3.13 17.25 5.49
N VAL A 282 2.05 17.90 5.93
CA VAL A 282 0.67 17.44 5.79
C VAL A 282 -0.11 18.47 5.00
N GLU A 283 -0.75 18.05 3.92
CA GLU A 283 -1.57 18.89 3.04
C GLU A 283 -3.03 18.45 3.10
N PRO A 284 -3.87 19.09 3.93
CA PRO A 284 -5.28 18.74 4.06
C PRO A 284 -6.08 19.20 2.83
N LEU A 285 -7.21 18.53 2.58
CA LEU A 285 -8.20 19.02 1.64
C LEU A 285 -8.90 20.24 2.24
N VAL A 286 -8.84 21.40 1.58
CA VAL A 286 -9.61 22.60 1.94
C VAL A 286 -11.00 22.59 1.31
N LEU A 287 -11.18 21.84 0.21
CA LEU A 287 -12.46 21.59 -0.44
C LEU A 287 -12.75 20.09 -0.39
N ASN A 288 -13.87 19.73 0.24
CA ASN A 288 -14.29 18.32 0.24
C ASN A 288 -15.81 18.21 0.42
N THR A 289 -16.46 17.48 -0.47
CA THR A 289 -17.90 17.19 -0.42
C THR A 289 -18.22 15.70 -0.63
N HIS A 290 -17.26 14.88 -1.07
CA HIS A 290 -17.50 13.48 -1.46
C HIS A 290 -16.67 12.45 -0.70
N LEU A 291 -15.56 12.87 -0.06
CA LEU A 291 -14.77 11.95 0.76
C LEU A 291 -15.25 11.98 2.21
N GLU A 292 -15.43 10.81 2.77
CA GLU A 292 -15.80 10.66 4.18
C GLU A 292 -14.56 10.44 5.05
N LYS A 293 -14.50 11.16 6.17
CA LYS A 293 -13.51 10.90 7.21
C LYS A 293 -13.75 9.55 7.85
N ARG A 294 -12.70 8.79 8.03
CA ARG A 294 -12.74 7.63 8.91
C ARG A 294 -12.29 8.02 10.29
N VAL A 295 -13.20 7.92 11.26
CA VAL A 295 -12.86 8.04 12.68
C VAL A 295 -12.11 6.76 13.06
N ALA A 296 -10.90 6.91 13.58
CA ALA A 296 -10.04 5.80 14.00
C ALA A 296 -10.46 5.22 15.36
#